data_34d5c35b76882082d84f70abf19c1bef
#
_entry.id   34d5c35b76882082d84f70abf19c1bef
#
_cell.length_a   1.000
_cell.length_b   1.000
_cell.length_c   1.000
_cell.angle_alpha   90.00
_cell.angle_beta   90.00
_cell.angle_gamma   90.00
#
_symmetry.space_group_name_H-M   'P 1'
#
loop_
_entity.id
_entity.type
_entity.pdbx_description
1 polymer ?
#
loop_
_entity_poly.entity_id
_entity_poly.type
_entity_poly.pdbx_seq_one_letter_code
_entity_poly.pdbx_strand_id
1 'polypeptide(L)'
;IEKYEIGDLVVETLRSTDAGVAYLVQAEGLSIYHAGDLHWWNSGMEGELYTKTYGDAYKRELNRIKNRHIDLAFVVLDPRLGDAYYLGMEYFLKNMDVDLVFPMHMWKQYDLIDRFKRRPELVGLSQKVVDIDRENIIFDLN
;
A
#
# COMPACT_ATOMS: atom_id res chain seq x y z
N ILE A 1 13.40 1.59 -11.39
CA ILE A 1 12.14 2.11 -11.95
C ILE A 1 12.27 2.07 -13.46
N GLU A 2 11.36 1.39 -14.09
CA GLU A 2 11.14 1.50 -15.53
C GLU A 2 9.98 2.45 -15.76
N LYS A 3 10.07 3.26 -16.81
CA LYS A 3 9.07 4.25 -17.16
C LYS A 3 8.55 4.00 -18.57
N TYR A 4 7.24 3.99 -18.71
CA TYR A 4 6.53 3.81 -19.98
C TYR A 4 5.57 4.96 -20.21
N GLU A 5 5.46 5.42 -21.44
CA GLU A 5 4.48 6.40 -21.89
C GLU A 5 3.52 5.72 -22.88
N ILE A 6 2.23 5.66 -22.54
CA ILE A 6 1.20 4.96 -23.30
C ILE A 6 0.04 5.94 -23.55
N GLY A 7 0.09 6.64 -24.68
CA GLY A 7 -0.82 7.76 -24.92
C GLY A 7 -0.60 8.85 -23.87
N ASP A 8 -1.65 9.25 -23.19
CA ASP A 8 -1.61 10.26 -22.12
C ASP A 8 -1.25 9.69 -20.73
N LEU A 9 -0.99 8.37 -20.64
CA LEU A 9 -0.60 7.72 -19.40
C LEU A 9 0.91 7.68 -19.26
N VAL A 10 1.37 7.94 -18.04
CA VAL A 10 2.76 7.66 -17.64
C VAL A 10 2.74 6.59 -16.56
N VAL A 11 3.41 5.48 -16.81
CA VAL A 11 3.49 4.34 -15.90
C VAL A 11 4.93 4.14 -15.46
N GLU A 12 5.17 4.19 -14.16
CA GLU A 12 6.46 3.87 -13.55
C GLU A 12 6.31 2.60 -12.71
N THR A 13 7.31 1.69 -12.77
CA THR A 13 7.30 0.45 -12.00
C THR A 13 8.27 0.51 -10.83
N LEU A 14 7.91 -0.14 -9.70
CA LEU A 14 8.79 -0.43 -8.60
C LEU A 14 8.95 -1.95 -8.47
N ARG A 15 10.11 -2.39 -7.99
CA ARG A 15 10.36 -3.83 -7.81
C ARG A 15 9.52 -4.36 -6.66
N SER A 16 8.75 -5.41 -6.91
CA SER A 16 8.02 -6.12 -5.85
C SER A 16 8.96 -6.85 -4.89
N THR A 17 8.47 -7.06 -3.68
CA THR A 17 9.08 -7.93 -2.68
C THR A 17 8.57 -9.37 -2.76
N ASP A 18 7.59 -9.62 -3.62
CA ASP A 18 7.07 -10.94 -3.96
C ASP A 18 6.85 -11.00 -5.48
N ALA A 19 5.67 -11.33 -5.98
CA ALA A 19 5.40 -11.44 -7.41
C ALA A 19 5.21 -10.08 -8.09
N GLY A 20 5.59 -10.00 -9.37
CA GLY A 20 5.29 -8.86 -10.24
C GLY A 20 6.02 -7.56 -9.89
N VAL A 21 5.31 -6.45 -10.04
CA VAL A 21 5.79 -5.08 -9.80
C VAL A 21 4.70 -4.24 -9.14
N ALA A 22 5.11 -3.17 -8.46
CA ALA A 22 4.20 -2.09 -8.09
C ALA A 22 4.20 -1.01 -9.17
N TYR A 23 3.13 -0.23 -9.25
CA TYR A 23 2.94 0.81 -10.26
C TYR A 23 2.71 2.17 -9.62
N LEU A 24 3.29 3.19 -10.23
CA LEU A 24 2.88 4.58 -10.06
C LEU A 24 2.41 5.10 -11.42
N VAL A 25 1.12 5.42 -11.53
CA VAL A 25 0.47 5.80 -12.78
C VAL A 25 0.04 7.25 -12.69
N GLN A 26 0.42 8.04 -13.70
CA GLN A 26 -0.15 9.36 -13.93
C GLN A 26 -1.22 9.24 -15.00
N ALA A 27 -2.46 9.57 -14.66
CA ALA A 27 -3.62 9.47 -15.52
C ALA A 27 -4.61 10.60 -15.22
N GLU A 28 -5.04 11.34 -16.23
CA GLU A 28 -6.07 12.39 -16.09
C GLU A 28 -5.80 13.41 -14.98
N GLY A 29 -4.53 13.70 -14.72
CA GLY A 29 -4.10 14.64 -13.67
C GLY A 29 -3.98 14.00 -12.28
N LEU A 30 -4.29 12.72 -12.11
CA LEU A 30 -4.17 11.97 -10.87
C LEU A 30 -2.88 11.15 -10.83
N SER A 31 -2.32 11.02 -9.65
CA SER A 31 -1.21 10.12 -9.31
C SER A 31 -1.77 8.91 -8.57
N ILE A 32 -1.68 7.73 -9.16
CA ILE A 32 -2.26 6.50 -8.64
C ILE A 32 -1.16 5.50 -8.34
N TYR A 33 -1.04 5.06 -7.10
CA TYR A 33 -0.13 4.00 -6.69
C TYR A 33 -0.88 2.67 -6.53
N HIS A 34 -0.34 1.60 -7.09
CA HIS A 34 -0.83 0.24 -6.87
C HIS A 34 0.32 -0.65 -6.43
N ALA A 35 0.25 -1.14 -5.22
CA ALA A 35 1.34 -1.92 -4.61
C ALA A 35 1.61 -3.25 -5.33
N GLY A 36 0.61 -3.85 -6.00
CA GLY A 36 0.73 -5.27 -6.35
C GLY A 36 1.06 -6.08 -5.10
N ASP A 37 2.13 -6.87 -5.18
CA ASP A 37 2.66 -7.63 -4.03
C ASP A 37 3.87 -6.94 -3.37
N LEU A 38 4.12 -5.66 -3.65
CA LEU A 38 5.14 -4.89 -2.93
C LEU A 38 4.66 -4.59 -1.52
N HIS A 39 5.19 -5.32 -0.55
CA HIS A 39 4.78 -5.23 0.84
C HIS A 39 5.91 -5.59 1.81
N TRP A 40 5.75 -5.23 3.08
CA TRP A 40 6.60 -5.70 4.17
C TRP A 40 6.07 -7.05 4.66
N TRP A 41 6.42 -8.10 3.92
CA TRP A 41 6.00 -9.45 4.24
C TRP A 41 6.67 -9.93 5.54
N ASN A 42 5.87 -10.26 6.54
CA ASN A 42 6.28 -10.75 7.82
C ASN A 42 5.13 -11.55 8.46
N SER A 43 5.21 -12.86 8.43
CA SER A 43 4.22 -13.72 9.08
C SER A 43 4.48 -13.91 10.58
N GLY A 44 5.60 -13.39 11.09
CA GLY A 44 6.04 -13.61 12.47
C GLY A 44 6.69 -14.97 12.73
N MET A 45 6.72 -15.85 11.72
CA MET A 45 7.29 -17.19 11.83
C MET A 45 8.71 -17.32 11.26
N GLU A 46 9.14 -16.38 10.43
CA GLU A 46 10.38 -16.47 9.65
C GLU A 46 11.61 -15.87 10.33
N GLY A 47 11.49 -15.37 11.56
CA GLY A 47 12.61 -14.80 12.32
C GLY A 47 13.01 -13.37 11.90
N GLU A 48 13.87 -12.74 12.70
CA GLU A 48 14.24 -11.32 12.58
C GLU A 48 14.94 -10.98 11.27
N LEU A 49 15.82 -11.84 10.78
CA LEU A 49 16.58 -11.59 9.55
C LEU A 49 15.67 -11.51 8.33
N TYR A 50 14.70 -12.39 8.23
CA TYR A 50 13.70 -12.39 7.17
C TYR A 50 12.85 -11.11 7.22
N THR A 51 12.29 -10.82 8.38
CA THR A 51 11.50 -9.61 8.63
C THR A 51 12.24 -8.34 8.25
N LYS A 52 13.52 -8.25 8.65
CA LYS A 52 14.38 -7.11 8.32
C LYS A 52 14.64 -7.02 6.82
N THR A 53 14.95 -8.12 6.16
CA THR A 53 15.26 -8.14 4.72
C THR A 53 14.08 -7.67 3.89
N TYR A 54 12.88 -8.17 4.16
CA TYR A 54 11.66 -7.72 3.46
C TYR A 54 11.30 -6.27 3.81
N GLY A 55 11.44 -5.87 5.05
CA GLY A 55 11.23 -4.49 5.49
C GLY A 55 12.18 -3.51 4.82
N ASP A 56 13.47 -3.84 4.76
CA ASP A 56 14.49 -3.00 4.11
C ASP A 56 14.24 -2.90 2.60
N ALA A 57 13.86 -4.00 1.95
CA ALA A 57 13.49 -4.02 0.52
C ALA A 57 12.26 -3.16 0.24
N TYR A 58 11.20 -3.32 1.03
CA TYR A 58 9.95 -2.54 0.94
C TYR A 58 10.22 -1.05 1.09
N LYS A 59 10.91 -0.65 2.16
CA LYS A 59 11.27 0.74 2.45
C LYS A 59 12.14 1.36 1.34
N ARG A 60 13.09 0.61 0.83
CA ARG A 60 13.97 1.05 -0.26
C ARG A 60 13.17 1.38 -1.52
N GLU A 61 12.24 0.53 -1.90
CA GLU A 61 11.41 0.78 -3.09
C GLU A 61 10.49 1.99 -2.89
N LEU A 62 9.82 2.12 -1.75
CA LEU A 62 8.99 3.28 -1.45
C LEU A 62 9.79 4.59 -1.40
N ASN A 63 11.02 4.57 -0.88
CA ASN A 63 11.88 5.75 -0.85
C ASN A 63 12.17 6.33 -2.25
N ARG A 64 12.04 5.55 -3.32
CA ARG A 64 12.21 6.01 -4.71
C ARG A 64 11.11 6.97 -5.16
N ILE A 65 9.95 6.92 -4.50
CA ILE A 65 8.79 7.77 -4.80
C ILE A 65 8.37 8.65 -3.62
N LYS A 66 9.15 8.69 -2.54
CA LYS A 66 8.81 9.35 -1.26
C LYS A 66 8.43 10.83 -1.41
N ASN A 67 9.01 11.54 -2.38
CA ASN A 67 8.76 12.97 -2.59
C ASN A 67 7.66 13.23 -3.63
N ARG A 68 6.88 12.21 -3.97
CA ARG A 68 5.78 12.26 -4.93
C ARG A 68 4.46 12.31 -4.18
N HIS A 69 3.58 13.22 -4.57
CA HIS A 69 2.19 13.22 -4.12
C HIS A 69 1.43 12.07 -4.79
N ILE A 70 0.57 11.39 -4.02
CA ILE A 70 -0.26 10.26 -4.48
C ILE A 70 -1.70 10.58 -4.11
N ASP A 71 -2.55 10.75 -5.11
CA ASP A 71 -3.98 10.99 -4.88
C ASP A 71 -4.66 9.71 -4.38
N LEU A 72 -4.37 8.59 -5.02
CA LEU A 72 -4.98 7.29 -4.70
C LEU A 72 -3.90 6.22 -4.55
N ALA A 73 -3.95 5.45 -3.48
CA ALA A 73 -3.05 4.31 -3.27
C ALA A 73 -3.83 3.03 -2.96
N PHE A 74 -3.50 1.95 -3.66
CA PHE A 74 -3.95 0.60 -3.37
C PHE A 74 -2.83 -0.13 -2.64
N VAL A 75 -3.00 -0.39 -1.34
CA VAL A 75 -1.94 -0.88 -0.45
C VAL A 75 -2.36 -2.16 0.24
N VAL A 76 -1.42 -3.09 0.39
CA VAL A 76 -1.66 -4.40 1.00
C VAL A 76 -1.98 -4.26 2.49
N LEU A 77 -3.05 -4.94 2.92
CA LEU A 77 -3.44 -5.18 4.32
C LEU A 77 -3.89 -6.65 4.42
N ASP A 78 -2.96 -7.54 4.80
CA ASP A 78 -3.16 -8.98 4.65
C ASP A 78 -3.29 -9.68 6.01
N PRO A 79 -4.46 -10.32 6.30
CA PRO A 79 -4.70 -11.02 7.57
C PRO A 79 -3.79 -12.24 7.78
N ARG A 80 -3.21 -12.80 6.71
CA ARG A 80 -2.30 -13.95 6.80
C ARG A 80 -1.00 -13.62 7.52
N LEU A 81 -0.67 -12.34 7.67
CA LEU A 81 0.51 -11.88 8.40
C LEU A 81 0.31 -11.85 9.93
N GLY A 82 -0.84 -12.32 10.44
CA GLY A 82 -1.10 -12.40 11.88
C GLY A 82 -0.94 -11.04 12.57
N ASP A 83 -0.17 -10.99 13.65
CA ASP A 83 0.04 -9.75 14.42
C ASP A 83 0.88 -8.71 13.68
N ALA A 84 1.58 -9.07 12.61
CA ALA A 84 2.37 -8.17 11.78
C ALA A 84 1.60 -7.55 10.60
N TYR A 85 0.30 -7.82 10.47
CA TYR A 85 -0.55 -7.39 9.35
C TYR A 85 -0.49 -5.89 9.02
N TYR A 86 -0.20 -5.07 9.99
CA TYR A 86 -0.23 -3.60 9.90
C TYR A 86 1.09 -2.96 9.41
N LEU A 87 2.22 -3.66 9.51
CA LEU A 87 3.56 -3.06 9.36
C LEU A 87 3.74 -2.29 8.06
N GLY A 88 3.40 -2.88 6.93
CA GLY A 88 3.63 -2.26 5.63
C GLY A 88 2.71 -1.06 5.38
N MET A 89 1.41 -1.18 5.65
CA MET A 89 0.46 -0.09 5.45
C MET A 89 0.71 1.07 6.44
N GLU A 90 1.04 0.78 7.69
CA GLU A 90 1.40 1.82 8.68
C GLU A 90 2.65 2.58 8.24
N TYR A 91 3.68 1.87 7.76
CA TYR A 91 4.87 2.51 7.22
C TYR A 91 4.54 3.40 6.01
N PHE A 92 3.69 2.91 5.10
CA PHE A 92 3.25 3.67 3.94
C PHE A 92 2.57 4.99 4.34
N LEU A 93 1.55 4.92 5.21
CA LEU A 93 0.81 6.09 5.68
C LEU A 93 1.69 7.13 6.39
N LYS A 94 2.70 6.67 7.15
CA LYS A 94 3.61 7.57 7.90
C LYS A 94 4.67 8.23 7.04
N ASN A 95 5.00 7.66 5.89
CA ASN A 95 6.17 8.08 5.12
C ASN A 95 5.85 8.60 3.71
N MET A 96 4.63 8.33 3.20
CA MET A 96 4.22 8.75 1.86
C MET A 96 3.23 9.91 1.95
N ASP A 97 3.35 10.84 1.00
CA ASP A 97 2.36 11.90 0.82
C ASP A 97 1.19 11.34 -0.01
N VAL A 98 0.11 10.93 0.67
CA VAL A 98 -1.05 10.28 0.06
C VAL A 98 -2.35 10.87 0.58
N ASP A 99 -3.35 10.99 -0.28
CA ASP A 99 -4.70 11.46 0.10
C ASP A 99 -5.59 10.31 0.54
N LEU A 100 -5.78 9.30 -0.29
CA LEU A 100 -6.66 8.16 -0.02
C LEU A 100 -5.94 6.83 -0.22
N VAL A 101 -6.15 5.91 0.72
CA VAL A 101 -5.60 4.55 0.69
C VAL A 101 -6.73 3.52 0.67
N PHE A 102 -6.74 2.70 -0.36
CA PHE A 102 -7.65 1.56 -0.53
C PHE A 102 -6.92 0.29 -0.11
N PRO A 103 -7.34 -0.38 0.99
CA PRO A 103 -6.76 -1.65 1.40
C PRO A 103 -7.01 -2.77 0.38
N MET A 104 -5.99 -3.58 0.12
CA MET A 104 -6.04 -4.78 -0.71
C MET A 104 -5.61 -6.02 0.08
N HIS A 105 -5.77 -7.21 -0.51
CA HIS A 105 -5.35 -8.51 0.07
C HIS A 105 -6.09 -8.92 1.35
N MET A 106 -7.24 -8.35 1.64
CA MET A 106 -7.97 -8.64 2.89
C MET A 106 -8.65 -10.01 2.90
N TRP A 107 -8.72 -10.70 1.77
CA TRP A 107 -9.35 -12.04 1.65
C TRP A 107 -10.79 -12.08 2.19
N LYS A 108 -11.56 -11.01 1.92
CA LYS A 108 -12.94 -10.77 2.43
C LYS A 108 -13.05 -10.58 3.95
N GLN A 109 -11.93 -10.44 4.66
CA GLN A 109 -11.90 -10.10 6.08
C GLN A 109 -11.88 -8.57 6.24
N TYR A 110 -13.00 -7.93 5.90
CA TYR A 110 -13.11 -6.46 5.86
C TYR A 110 -13.04 -5.79 7.23
N ASP A 111 -13.37 -6.53 8.31
CA ASP A 111 -13.20 -6.10 9.69
C ASP A 111 -11.74 -5.79 10.06
N LEU A 112 -10.78 -6.29 9.27
CA LEU A 112 -9.38 -5.97 9.43
C LEU A 112 -9.10 -4.46 9.26
N ILE A 113 -9.88 -3.78 8.41
CA ILE A 113 -9.76 -2.32 8.21
C ILE A 113 -10.09 -1.58 9.51
N ASP A 114 -11.18 -1.93 10.16
CA ASP A 114 -11.57 -1.33 11.43
C ASP A 114 -10.52 -1.58 12.51
N ARG A 115 -10.01 -2.81 12.59
CA ARG A 115 -8.94 -3.18 13.52
C ARG A 115 -7.68 -2.34 13.26
N PHE A 116 -7.31 -2.15 12.00
CA PHE A 116 -6.16 -1.35 11.59
C PHE A 116 -6.35 0.12 11.97
N LYS A 117 -7.51 0.72 11.64
CA LYS A 117 -7.80 2.14 11.89
C LYS A 117 -7.83 2.51 13.38
N ARG A 118 -8.14 1.56 14.26
CA ARG A 118 -8.15 1.76 15.73
C ARG A 118 -6.77 1.75 16.38
N ARG A 119 -5.72 1.51 15.62
CA ARG A 119 -4.35 1.53 16.18
C ARG A 119 -3.98 2.94 16.64
N PRO A 120 -3.44 3.11 17.87
CA PRO A 120 -3.07 4.43 18.39
C PRO A 120 -2.04 5.16 17.55
N GLU A 121 -1.17 4.40 16.87
CA GLU A 121 -0.11 4.92 16.01
C GLU A 121 -0.61 5.61 14.74
N LEU A 122 -1.92 5.45 14.43
CA LEU A 122 -2.58 6.01 13.24
C LEU A 122 -3.44 7.24 13.53
N VAL A 123 -3.34 7.81 14.71
CA VAL A 123 -4.02 9.08 15.04
C VAL A 123 -3.62 10.15 14.02
N GLY A 124 -4.63 10.77 13.39
CA GLY A 124 -4.42 11.75 12.31
C GLY A 124 -4.13 11.16 10.92
N LEU A 125 -4.02 9.82 10.79
CA LEU A 125 -3.77 9.14 9.51
C LEU A 125 -4.89 8.18 9.11
N SER A 126 -5.61 7.63 10.07
CA SER A 126 -6.65 6.60 9.82
C SER A 126 -7.78 7.06 8.91
N GLN A 127 -8.09 8.36 8.87
CA GLN A 127 -9.12 8.92 7.98
C GLN A 127 -8.74 8.84 6.49
N LYS A 128 -7.46 8.66 6.17
CA LYS A 128 -7.01 8.45 4.79
C LYS A 128 -7.34 7.04 4.26
N VAL A 129 -7.62 6.10 5.17
CA VAL A 129 -7.92 4.71 4.81
C VAL A 129 -9.42 4.58 4.52
N VAL A 130 -9.74 4.14 3.31
CA VAL A 130 -11.10 3.96 2.84
C VAL A 130 -11.73 2.73 3.49
N ASP A 131 -12.96 2.86 3.96
CA ASP A 131 -13.73 1.74 4.49
C ASP A 131 -14.30 0.91 3.34
N ILE A 132 -14.02 -0.38 3.35
CA ILE A 132 -14.51 -1.37 2.36
C ILE A 132 -15.19 -2.49 3.15
N ASP A 133 -16.45 -2.76 2.86
CA ASP A 133 -17.27 -3.77 3.55
C ASP A 133 -17.73 -4.91 2.65
N ARG A 134 -17.54 -4.80 1.34
CA ARG A 134 -17.96 -5.79 0.34
C ARG A 134 -17.20 -5.64 -0.96
N GLU A 135 -17.41 -6.56 -1.88
CA GLU A 135 -16.91 -6.50 -3.26
C GLU A 135 -17.77 -5.57 -4.13
N ASN A 136 -17.22 -5.13 -5.25
CA ASN A 136 -17.90 -4.36 -6.29
C ASN A 136 -18.50 -3.01 -5.81
N ILE A 137 -17.80 -2.32 -4.91
CA ILE A 137 -18.17 -0.96 -4.50
C ILE A 137 -17.64 0.02 -5.55
N ILE A 138 -18.47 1.00 -5.88
CA ILE A 138 -18.05 2.18 -6.66
C ILE A 138 -17.86 3.32 -5.68
N PHE A 139 -16.68 3.93 -5.72
CA PHE A 139 -16.36 5.13 -4.95
C PHE A 139 -16.38 6.34 -5.88
N ASP A 140 -17.09 7.38 -5.48
CA ASP A 140 -17.10 8.67 -6.17
C ASP A 140 -16.04 9.56 -5.51
N LEU A 141 -15.14 10.09 -6.32
CA LEU A 141 -13.98 10.87 -5.86
C LEU A 141 -14.19 12.38 -5.98
N ASN A 142 -15.44 12.83 -5.85
CA ASN A 142 -15.79 14.26 -5.92
C ASN A 142 -15.29 15.07 -4.73
#